data_f63efa4b2a6c257aa10882fabac20fee
#
_entry.id   f63efa4b2a6c257aa10882fabac20fee
#
_cell.length_a   1.000
_cell.length_b   1.000
_cell.length_c   1.000
_cell.angle_alpha   90.00
_cell.angle_beta   90.00
_cell.angle_gamma   90.00
#
_symmetry.space_group_name_H-M   'P 1'
#
loop_
_entity.id
_entity.type
_entity.pdbx_description
1 polymer ?
#
loop_
_entity_poly.entity_id
_entity_poly.type
_entity_poly.pdbx_seq_one_letter_code
_entity_poly.pdbx_strand_id
1 'polypeptide(L)'
;MGKIGSDKMDLKVIYEDNHLLVVEKPVNVLSQADNTQDIDMVSMCKVYVKEKYKKPGNVYIGLVHRLDRPVGGVMVFAKTSKAASRLSDQVRTRTMKKTYRIVVVGKCQKAGDCVDYLYKNTKTNMVKIVDKSNKDGKMASLSYKKLGETYSDKDKLDYSLLEVDLHTGRPHQIRVQFSSRNHPLYGDQRYSKFSKVGQQIALWSARIELVHPTTKEVMAFEAKMPNAYPWNIF
;
A
#
# COMPACT_ATOMS: atom_id res chain seq x y z
N MET A 1 4.67 -32.43 -8.31
CA MET A 1 4.90 -32.13 -6.88
C MET A 1 6.22 -31.39 -6.73
N GLY A 2 6.19 -30.08 -6.88
CA GLY A 2 7.37 -29.21 -6.69
C GLY A 2 7.57 -28.97 -5.21
N LYS A 3 8.74 -29.31 -4.68
CA LYS A 3 9.16 -29.02 -3.31
C LYS A 3 9.18 -27.50 -3.11
N ILE A 4 8.30 -26.97 -2.25
CA ILE A 4 8.41 -25.62 -1.73
C ILE A 4 9.66 -25.61 -0.86
N GLY A 5 10.70 -24.94 -1.36
CA GLY A 5 11.93 -24.70 -0.61
C GLY A 5 11.59 -23.96 0.68
N SER A 6 12.19 -24.40 1.79
CA SER A 6 11.96 -23.94 3.17
C SER A 6 12.60 -22.58 3.47
N ASP A 7 12.52 -21.60 2.59
CA ASP A 7 12.76 -20.21 2.99
C ASP A 7 11.48 -19.70 3.65
N LYS A 8 11.37 -19.91 4.97
CA LYS A 8 10.37 -19.24 5.80
C LYS A 8 10.58 -17.74 5.60
N MET A 9 9.74 -17.13 4.76
CA MET A 9 9.67 -15.68 4.72
C MET A 9 9.12 -15.24 6.08
N ASP A 10 10.00 -14.74 6.95
CA ASP A 10 9.62 -14.27 8.28
C ASP A 10 8.62 -13.13 8.16
N LEU A 11 7.44 -13.34 8.74
CA LEU A 11 6.40 -12.31 8.79
C LEU A 11 6.82 -11.24 9.81
N LYS A 12 7.18 -10.05 9.35
CA LYS A 12 7.52 -8.93 10.23
C LYS A 12 6.27 -8.36 10.89
N VAL A 13 6.02 -8.78 12.13
CA VAL A 13 4.88 -8.34 12.93
C VAL A 13 5.22 -7.03 13.64
N ILE A 14 4.37 -6.01 13.44
CA ILE A 14 4.46 -4.68 14.09
C ILE A 14 3.66 -4.69 15.39
N TYR A 15 2.45 -5.29 15.37
CA TYR A 15 1.57 -5.38 16.53
C TYR A 15 0.66 -6.60 16.40
N GLU A 16 0.34 -7.20 17.52
CA GLU A 16 -0.63 -8.29 17.58
C GLU A 16 -1.36 -8.32 18.90
N ASP A 17 -2.67 -8.54 18.84
CA ASP A 17 -3.52 -8.89 19.98
C ASP A 17 -4.54 -9.97 19.59
N ASN A 18 -5.65 -10.08 20.35
CA ASN A 18 -6.71 -11.04 20.07
C ASN A 18 -7.56 -10.68 18.83
N HIS A 19 -7.53 -9.44 18.37
CA HIS A 19 -8.41 -8.89 17.34
C HIS A 19 -7.66 -8.41 16.10
N LEU A 20 -6.43 -7.91 16.28
CA LEU A 20 -5.59 -7.31 15.25
C LEU A 20 -4.33 -8.13 15.02
N LEU A 21 -3.88 -8.13 13.77
CA LEU A 21 -2.52 -8.49 13.37
C LEU A 21 -2.04 -7.42 12.40
N VAL A 22 -1.05 -6.64 12.82
CA VAL A 22 -0.44 -5.59 12.01
C VAL A 22 0.96 -6.02 11.61
N VAL A 23 1.23 -5.99 10.32
CA VAL A 23 2.50 -6.49 9.76
C VAL A 23 3.09 -5.49 8.79
N GLU A 24 4.38 -5.62 8.54
CA GLU A 24 5.04 -4.98 7.40
C GLU A 24 4.99 -5.93 6.20
N LYS A 25 4.19 -5.56 5.21
CA LYS A 25 4.15 -6.30 3.94
C LYS A 25 5.46 -6.07 3.18
N PRO A 26 6.19 -7.11 2.80
CA PRO A 26 7.31 -6.96 1.89
C PRO A 26 6.84 -6.56 0.49
N VAL A 27 7.73 -5.92 -0.27
CA VAL A 27 7.48 -5.63 -1.68
C VAL A 27 7.32 -6.93 -2.49
N ASN A 28 6.58 -6.86 -3.59
CA ASN A 28 6.36 -7.96 -4.54
C ASN A 28 5.59 -9.19 -4.01
N VAL A 29 5.06 -9.13 -2.78
CA VAL A 29 4.14 -10.12 -2.22
C VAL A 29 2.70 -9.68 -2.47
N LEU A 30 1.80 -10.62 -2.79
CA LEU A 30 0.37 -10.35 -2.95
C LEU A 30 -0.29 -10.03 -1.61
N SER A 31 -1.28 -9.15 -1.59
CA SER A 31 -2.10 -8.93 -0.38
C SER A 31 -3.04 -10.10 -0.09
N GLN A 32 -3.53 -10.75 -1.12
CA GLN A 32 -4.37 -11.97 -1.08
C GLN A 32 -4.06 -12.83 -2.30
N ALA A 33 -4.36 -14.10 -2.23
CA ALA A 33 -4.21 -15.05 -3.34
C ALA A 33 -4.93 -14.56 -4.60
N ASP A 34 -4.31 -14.79 -5.74
CA ASP A 34 -4.88 -14.63 -7.07
C ASP A 34 -4.65 -15.91 -7.91
N ASN A 35 -4.82 -15.83 -9.22
CA ASN A 35 -4.66 -16.99 -10.11
C ASN A 35 -3.20 -17.43 -10.33
N THR A 36 -2.21 -16.67 -9.82
CA THR A 36 -0.78 -16.98 -10.03
C THR A 36 -0.26 -18.08 -9.09
N GLN A 37 -0.99 -18.43 -8.03
CA GLN A 37 -0.56 -19.33 -6.94
C GLN A 37 0.68 -18.83 -6.17
N ASP A 38 1.05 -17.56 -6.35
CA ASP A 38 2.14 -16.96 -5.59
C ASP A 38 1.75 -16.79 -4.12
N ILE A 39 2.76 -16.74 -3.26
CA ILE A 39 2.56 -16.51 -1.83
C ILE A 39 1.87 -15.17 -1.58
N ASP A 40 0.95 -15.13 -0.63
CA ASP A 40 0.19 -13.94 -0.27
C ASP A 40 0.17 -13.68 1.23
N MET A 41 -0.10 -12.43 1.61
CA MET A 41 -0.07 -11.99 2.99
C MET A 41 -1.12 -12.69 3.88
N VAL A 42 -2.33 -12.99 3.35
CA VAL A 42 -3.36 -13.68 4.13
C VAL A 42 -2.89 -15.08 4.50
N SER A 43 -2.31 -15.81 3.54
CA SER A 43 -1.74 -17.15 3.75
C SER A 43 -0.58 -17.12 4.74
N MET A 44 0.35 -16.17 4.60
CA MET A 44 1.45 -15.98 5.55
C MET A 44 0.96 -15.69 6.97
N CYS A 45 -0.02 -14.80 7.13
CA CYS A 45 -0.61 -14.49 8.43
C CYS A 45 -1.33 -15.71 9.04
N LYS A 46 -2.01 -16.52 8.23
CA LYS A 46 -2.64 -17.77 8.70
C LYS A 46 -1.61 -18.77 9.23
N VAL A 47 -0.51 -18.98 8.49
CA VAL A 47 0.59 -19.86 8.89
C VAL A 47 1.20 -19.36 10.20
N TYR A 48 1.55 -18.08 10.28
CA TYR A 48 2.10 -17.47 11.49
C TYR A 48 1.22 -17.68 12.73
N VAL A 49 -0.08 -17.36 12.63
CA VAL A 49 -1.01 -17.51 13.77
C VAL A 49 -1.20 -18.99 14.12
N LYS A 50 -1.25 -19.88 13.14
CA LYS A 50 -1.39 -21.33 13.35
C LYS A 50 -0.20 -21.90 14.11
N GLU A 51 1.01 -21.56 13.69
CA GLU A 51 2.24 -22.04 14.33
C GLU A 51 2.42 -21.44 15.72
N LYS A 52 2.29 -20.12 15.87
CA LYS A 52 2.48 -19.41 17.14
C LYS A 52 1.55 -19.91 18.24
N TYR A 53 0.29 -20.16 17.91
CA TYR A 53 -0.72 -20.57 18.89
C TYR A 53 -1.04 -22.07 18.85
N LYS A 54 -0.28 -22.87 18.07
CA LYS A 54 -0.45 -24.34 17.93
C LYS A 54 -1.90 -24.72 17.65
N LYS A 55 -2.60 -23.95 16.77
CA LYS A 55 -4.01 -24.16 16.47
C LYS A 55 -4.22 -25.44 15.65
N PRO A 56 -5.07 -26.38 16.07
CA PRO A 56 -5.26 -27.66 15.36
C PRO A 56 -6.05 -27.52 14.05
N GLY A 57 -6.86 -26.48 13.92
CA GLY A 57 -7.78 -26.29 12.78
C GLY A 57 -7.39 -25.13 11.86
N ASN A 58 -8.38 -24.67 11.11
CA ASN A 58 -8.24 -23.51 10.23
C ASN A 58 -8.16 -22.20 11.04
N VAL A 59 -7.29 -21.29 10.61
CA VAL A 59 -7.14 -19.96 11.18
C VAL A 59 -7.89 -18.95 10.34
N TYR A 60 -8.70 -18.13 10.99
CA TYR A 60 -9.35 -17.00 10.34
C TYR A 60 -8.40 -15.79 10.32
N ILE A 61 -8.23 -15.21 9.14
CA ILE A 61 -7.58 -13.91 8.93
C ILE A 61 -8.44 -13.11 7.96
N GLY A 62 -8.97 -11.99 8.43
CA GLY A 62 -9.81 -11.07 7.66
C GLY A 62 -8.97 -9.98 6.99
N LEU A 63 -9.04 -9.90 5.67
CA LEU A 63 -8.43 -8.83 4.87
C LEU A 63 -9.37 -7.63 4.85
N VAL A 64 -8.95 -6.47 5.35
CA VAL A 64 -9.76 -5.25 5.45
C VAL A 64 -9.33 -4.15 4.48
N HIS A 65 -8.08 -4.17 4.04
CA HIS A 65 -7.56 -3.32 2.97
C HIS A 65 -6.44 -4.03 2.20
N ARG A 66 -6.03 -3.47 1.08
CA ARG A 66 -5.00 -4.06 0.21
C ARG A 66 -3.95 -3.04 -0.18
N LEU A 67 -2.74 -3.52 -0.39
CA LEU A 67 -1.68 -2.83 -1.11
C LEU A 67 -1.47 -3.52 -2.47
N ASP A 68 -1.06 -2.77 -3.49
CA ASP A 68 -0.64 -3.35 -4.77
C ASP A 68 0.56 -4.29 -4.54
N ARG A 69 0.71 -5.31 -5.39
CA ARG A 69 1.80 -6.30 -5.27
C ARG A 69 3.18 -5.68 -5.05
N PRO A 70 3.63 -4.68 -5.84
CA PRO A 70 4.95 -4.08 -5.68
C PRO A 70 5.07 -3.11 -4.49
N VAL A 71 3.98 -2.78 -3.80
CA VAL A 71 3.95 -1.82 -2.68
C VAL A 71 4.19 -2.55 -1.36
N GLY A 72 5.11 -2.06 -0.55
CA GLY A 72 5.36 -2.55 0.80
C GLY A 72 4.88 -1.60 1.89
N GLY A 73 5.09 -2.01 3.17
CA GLY A 73 4.75 -1.22 4.35
C GLY A 73 3.61 -1.78 5.20
N VAL A 74 3.03 -0.95 6.04
CA VAL A 74 2.03 -1.37 7.03
C VAL A 74 0.79 -1.96 6.39
N MET A 75 0.41 -3.16 6.83
CA MET A 75 -0.89 -3.79 6.56
C MET A 75 -1.54 -4.27 7.85
N VAL A 76 -2.87 -4.08 7.93
CA VAL A 76 -3.70 -4.49 9.08
C VAL A 76 -4.61 -5.64 8.66
N PHE A 77 -4.63 -6.68 9.46
CA PHE A 77 -5.52 -7.84 9.35
C PHE A 77 -6.36 -7.99 10.61
N ALA A 78 -7.56 -8.52 10.45
CA ALA A 78 -8.42 -8.89 11.56
C ALA A 78 -8.26 -10.37 11.91
N LYS A 79 -8.13 -10.69 13.20
CA LYS A 79 -8.05 -12.08 13.69
C LYS A 79 -9.43 -12.69 13.99
N THR A 80 -10.50 -11.88 13.92
CA THR A 80 -11.90 -12.32 14.11
C THR A 80 -12.83 -11.67 13.09
N SER A 81 -13.93 -12.32 12.75
CA SER A 81 -14.95 -11.78 11.82
C SER A 81 -15.57 -10.48 12.33
N LYS A 82 -15.80 -10.36 13.64
CA LYS A 82 -16.33 -9.14 14.27
C LYS A 82 -15.35 -7.97 14.14
N ALA A 83 -14.04 -8.21 14.34
CA ALA A 83 -13.02 -7.21 14.12
C ALA A 83 -12.93 -6.82 12.63
N ALA A 84 -13.00 -7.79 11.70
CA ALA A 84 -12.99 -7.55 10.26
C ALA A 84 -14.15 -6.64 9.83
N SER A 85 -15.36 -6.90 10.31
CA SER A 85 -16.54 -6.07 10.01
C SER A 85 -16.33 -4.62 10.48
N ARG A 86 -15.87 -4.42 11.72
CA ARG A 86 -15.65 -3.08 12.30
C ARG A 86 -14.53 -2.30 11.61
N LEU A 87 -13.44 -2.98 11.23
CA LEU A 87 -12.33 -2.35 10.50
C LEU A 87 -12.73 -2.05 9.05
N SER A 88 -13.50 -2.93 8.40
CA SER A 88 -14.04 -2.68 7.06
C SER A 88 -14.97 -1.47 7.06
N ASP A 89 -15.73 -1.26 8.13
CA ASP A 89 -16.55 -0.07 8.31
C ASP A 89 -15.69 1.20 8.41
N GLN A 90 -14.59 1.18 9.17
CA GLN A 90 -13.65 2.29 9.23
C GLN A 90 -13.02 2.61 7.85
N VAL A 91 -12.73 1.59 7.04
CA VAL A 91 -12.27 1.79 5.66
C VAL A 91 -13.37 2.42 4.80
N ARG A 92 -14.60 1.94 4.92
CA ARG A 92 -15.77 2.43 4.18
C ARG A 92 -16.10 3.88 4.55
N THR A 93 -16.09 4.23 5.84
CA THR A 93 -16.37 5.57 6.37
C THR A 93 -15.16 6.51 6.31
N ARG A 94 -13.99 6.00 5.88
CA ARG A 94 -12.72 6.77 5.76
C ARG A 94 -12.19 7.29 7.09
N THR A 95 -12.53 6.65 8.19
CA THR A 95 -12.01 6.97 9.53
C THR A 95 -10.67 6.29 9.78
N MET A 96 -10.33 5.20 9.07
CA MET A 96 -8.98 4.65 9.03
C MET A 96 -8.09 5.54 8.15
N LYS A 97 -7.13 6.24 8.76
CA LYS A 97 -6.19 7.10 8.05
C LYS A 97 -5.02 6.30 7.53
N LYS A 98 -4.54 6.64 6.33
CA LYS A 98 -3.45 5.95 5.65
C LYS A 98 -2.48 6.98 5.07
N THR A 99 -1.25 6.96 5.57
CA THR A 99 -0.18 7.85 5.12
C THR A 99 0.86 7.04 4.36
N TYR A 100 1.22 7.52 3.19
CA TYR A 100 2.23 6.91 2.33
C TYR A 100 3.45 7.80 2.22
N ARG A 101 4.60 7.18 1.94
CA ARG A 101 5.80 7.86 1.43
C ARG A 101 5.95 7.48 -0.03
N ILE A 102 6.29 8.46 -0.87
CA ILE A 102 6.54 8.24 -2.29
C ILE A 102 7.76 9.05 -2.74
N VAL A 103 8.49 8.52 -3.72
CA VAL A 103 9.47 9.30 -4.47
C VAL A 103 8.94 9.48 -5.89
N VAL A 104 8.85 10.72 -6.32
CA VAL A 104 8.35 11.08 -7.67
C VAL A 104 9.43 11.79 -8.47
N VAL A 105 9.34 11.67 -9.79
CA VAL A 105 10.22 12.38 -10.73
C VAL A 105 9.83 13.86 -10.79
N GLY A 106 10.85 14.73 -10.75
CA GLY A 106 10.71 16.18 -10.86
C GLY A 106 10.51 16.91 -9.54
N LYS A 107 10.49 18.23 -9.62
CA LYS A 107 10.33 19.15 -8.48
C LYS A 107 8.86 19.41 -8.23
N CYS A 108 8.32 18.83 -7.17
CA CYS A 108 6.94 19.06 -6.74
C CYS A 108 6.79 20.35 -5.93
N GLN A 109 5.59 20.90 -5.89
CA GLN A 109 5.21 21.96 -4.96
C GLN A 109 5.35 21.48 -3.51
N LYS A 110 5.47 22.43 -2.56
CA LYS A 110 5.64 22.11 -1.13
C LYS A 110 4.51 21.28 -0.55
N ALA A 111 3.27 21.55 -0.96
CA ALA A 111 2.08 20.80 -0.60
C ALA A 111 0.98 20.98 -1.66
N GLY A 112 -0.02 20.11 -1.67
CA GLY A 112 -1.16 20.22 -2.57
C GLY A 112 -2.17 19.11 -2.38
N ASP A 113 -3.30 19.28 -3.05
CA ASP A 113 -4.40 18.31 -3.11
C ASP A 113 -4.55 17.75 -4.51
N CYS A 114 -4.90 16.47 -4.60
CA CYS A 114 -5.28 15.85 -5.86
C CYS A 114 -6.72 15.34 -5.73
N VAL A 115 -7.62 15.89 -6.55
CA VAL A 115 -9.01 15.45 -6.64
C VAL A 115 -9.31 15.15 -8.11
N ASP A 116 -9.64 13.89 -8.40
CA ASP A 116 -9.89 13.40 -9.75
C ASP A 116 -10.99 12.34 -9.77
N TYR A 117 -11.47 11.98 -10.94
CA TYR A 117 -12.33 10.81 -11.14
C TYR A 117 -11.54 9.71 -11.86
N LEU A 118 -11.49 8.52 -11.25
CA LEU A 118 -10.69 7.40 -11.75
C LEU A 118 -11.60 6.31 -12.30
N TYR A 119 -11.27 5.86 -13.52
CA TYR A 119 -11.87 4.71 -14.17
C TYR A 119 -10.85 3.58 -14.27
N LYS A 120 -11.24 2.37 -13.84
CA LYS A 120 -10.43 1.16 -13.99
C LYS A 120 -10.93 0.32 -15.16
N ASN A 121 -10.08 0.10 -16.14
CA ASN A 121 -10.32 -0.91 -17.16
C ASN A 121 -10.03 -2.30 -16.58
N THR A 122 -11.05 -3.14 -16.44
CA THR A 122 -10.92 -4.48 -15.83
C THR A 122 -10.16 -5.47 -16.70
N LYS A 123 -10.18 -5.30 -18.04
CA LYS A 123 -9.48 -6.19 -19.00
C LYS A 123 -7.96 -5.96 -18.96
N THR A 124 -7.52 -4.70 -18.92
CA THR A 124 -6.10 -4.34 -18.93
C THR A 124 -5.53 -4.10 -17.54
N ASN A 125 -6.39 -4.05 -16.52
CA ASN A 125 -6.05 -3.65 -15.15
C ASN A 125 -5.37 -2.27 -15.05
N MET A 126 -5.59 -1.41 -16.06
CA MET A 126 -5.11 -0.02 -16.07
C MET A 126 -6.17 0.92 -15.50
N VAL A 127 -5.69 1.98 -14.85
CA VAL A 127 -6.53 3.06 -14.32
C VAL A 127 -6.18 4.36 -15.04
N LYS A 128 -7.17 5.17 -15.33
CA LYS A 128 -6.98 6.51 -15.92
C LYS A 128 -7.89 7.53 -15.26
N ILE A 129 -7.51 8.79 -15.35
CA ILE A 129 -8.39 9.92 -15.00
C ILE A 129 -9.43 10.05 -16.12
N VAL A 130 -10.66 10.31 -15.72
CA VAL A 130 -11.80 10.56 -16.59
C VAL A 130 -12.55 11.80 -16.12
N ASP A 131 -13.38 12.35 -16.98
CA ASP A 131 -14.25 13.46 -16.64
C ASP A 131 -15.29 13.05 -15.58
N LYS A 132 -15.73 14.03 -14.76
CA LYS A 132 -16.74 13.83 -13.72
C LYS A 132 -18.06 13.27 -14.25
N SER A 133 -18.40 13.56 -15.49
CA SER A 133 -19.60 13.04 -16.18
C SER A 133 -19.52 11.56 -16.54
N ASN A 134 -18.33 10.94 -16.47
CA ASN A 134 -18.16 9.52 -16.76
C ASN A 134 -18.85 8.67 -15.68
N LYS A 135 -19.87 7.88 -16.07
CA LYS A 135 -20.73 7.07 -15.18
C LYS A 135 -19.94 6.05 -14.35
N ASP A 136 -18.83 5.55 -14.86
CA ASP A 136 -17.96 4.58 -14.18
C ASP A 136 -16.80 5.24 -13.42
N GLY A 137 -16.66 6.56 -13.53
CA GLY A 137 -15.65 7.35 -12.85
C GLY A 137 -15.92 7.41 -11.35
N LYS A 138 -14.93 7.08 -10.53
CA LYS A 138 -15.04 7.12 -9.06
C LYS A 138 -14.16 8.23 -8.50
N MET A 139 -14.74 9.13 -7.74
CA MET A 139 -14.02 10.23 -7.08
C MET A 139 -12.87 9.67 -6.23
N ALA A 140 -11.70 10.28 -6.39
CA ALA A 140 -10.45 9.96 -5.71
C ALA A 140 -9.80 11.23 -5.20
N SER A 141 -9.45 11.28 -3.91
CA SER A 141 -8.78 12.43 -3.29
C SER A 141 -7.66 12.02 -2.37
N LEU A 142 -6.61 12.80 -2.38
CA LEU A 142 -5.46 12.74 -1.48
C LEU A 142 -4.91 14.16 -1.28
N SER A 143 -4.19 14.37 -0.18
CA SER A 143 -3.32 15.53 0.01
C SER A 143 -1.88 15.07 0.13
N TYR A 144 -0.93 15.97 -0.14
CA TYR A 144 0.49 15.67 0.03
C TYR A 144 1.29 16.85 0.55
N LYS A 145 2.41 16.55 1.19
CA LYS A 145 3.45 17.53 1.52
C LYS A 145 4.82 16.99 1.10
N LYS A 146 5.68 17.89 0.59
CA LYS A 146 7.05 17.58 0.23
C LYS A 146 7.92 17.55 1.48
N LEU A 147 8.69 16.47 1.63
CA LEU A 147 9.64 16.26 2.73
C LEU A 147 11.08 16.56 2.33
N GLY A 148 11.42 16.33 1.05
CA GLY A 148 12.76 16.55 0.52
C GLY A 148 12.73 16.68 -0.99
N GLU A 149 13.81 17.23 -1.54
CA GLU A 149 14.06 17.34 -2.97
C GLU A 149 15.55 17.15 -3.22
N THR A 150 15.91 16.40 -4.23
CA THR A 150 17.31 16.16 -4.58
C THR A 150 17.46 15.89 -6.08
N TYR A 151 18.64 16.17 -6.61
CA TYR A 151 19.04 15.76 -7.95
C TYR A 151 19.81 14.44 -7.88
N SER A 152 19.48 13.48 -8.73
CA SER A 152 20.18 12.21 -8.84
C SER A 152 21.17 12.23 -9.99
N ASP A 153 22.46 12.21 -9.68
CA ASP A 153 23.50 12.05 -10.70
C ASP A 153 23.41 10.72 -11.45
N LYS A 154 22.93 9.68 -10.78
CA LYS A 154 22.75 8.34 -11.36
C LYS A 154 21.73 8.33 -12.49
N ASP A 155 20.58 8.98 -12.29
CA ASP A 155 19.46 8.98 -13.25
C ASP A 155 19.40 10.26 -14.08
N LYS A 156 20.18 11.31 -13.69
CA LYS A 156 20.15 12.66 -14.29
C LYS A 156 18.76 13.30 -14.21
N LEU A 157 18.08 13.11 -13.09
CA LEU A 157 16.72 13.59 -12.82
C LEU A 157 16.62 14.21 -11.43
N ASP A 158 15.75 15.21 -11.32
CA ASP A 158 15.29 15.71 -10.02
C ASP A 158 14.26 14.72 -9.43
N TYR A 159 14.29 14.56 -8.12
CA TYR A 159 13.33 13.77 -7.35
C TYR A 159 12.78 14.56 -6.18
N SER A 160 11.51 14.33 -5.87
CA SER A 160 10.86 14.81 -4.65
C SER A 160 10.39 13.64 -3.79
N LEU A 161 10.73 13.67 -2.49
CA LEU A 161 10.17 12.78 -1.47
C LEU A 161 8.91 13.43 -0.90
N LEU A 162 7.79 12.75 -0.98
CA LEU A 162 6.50 13.25 -0.52
C LEU A 162 5.90 12.35 0.55
N GLU A 163 5.20 12.96 1.49
CA GLU A 163 4.21 12.32 2.35
C GLU A 163 2.84 12.54 1.74
N VAL A 164 2.05 11.47 1.65
CA VAL A 164 0.72 11.47 1.04
C VAL A 164 -0.31 10.97 2.03
N ASP A 165 -1.30 11.79 2.35
CA ASP A 165 -2.47 11.39 3.12
C ASP A 165 -3.58 10.96 2.16
N LEU A 166 -3.94 9.67 2.22
CA LEU A 166 -4.86 9.05 1.28
C LEU A 166 -6.30 9.09 1.81
N HIS A 167 -7.13 9.99 1.27
CA HIS A 167 -8.53 10.15 1.69
C HIS A 167 -9.45 9.08 1.09
N THR A 168 -9.12 8.58 -0.10
CA THR A 168 -9.84 7.48 -0.78
C THR A 168 -8.86 6.38 -1.17
N GLY A 169 -9.32 5.13 -1.30
CA GLY A 169 -8.49 3.97 -1.64
C GLY A 169 -8.86 3.37 -3.00
N ARG A 170 -8.79 4.14 -4.09
CA ARG A 170 -9.05 3.63 -5.43
C ARG A 170 -7.84 2.84 -5.95
N PRO A 171 -8.04 1.83 -6.82
CA PRO A 171 -6.93 1.11 -7.44
C PRO A 171 -5.94 2.07 -8.09
N HIS A 172 -4.64 1.85 -7.91
CA HIS A 172 -3.52 2.64 -8.45
C HIS A 172 -3.64 4.16 -8.23
N GLN A 173 -4.42 4.63 -7.26
CA GLN A 173 -4.80 6.03 -7.11
C GLN A 173 -3.60 6.98 -7.10
N ILE A 174 -2.67 6.80 -6.15
CA ILE A 174 -1.48 7.66 -5.99
C ILE A 174 -0.68 7.68 -7.30
N ARG A 175 -0.48 6.50 -7.90
CA ARG A 175 0.31 6.32 -9.12
C ARG A 175 -0.25 7.12 -10.29
N VAL A 176 -1.56 7.02 -10.53
CA VAL A 176 -2.24 7.71 -11.64
C VAL A 176 -2.31 9.21 -11.41
N GLN A 177 -2.67 9.64 -10.18
CA GLN A 177 -2.82 11.06 -9.88
C GLN A 177 -1.50 11.84 -9.99
N PHE A 178 -0.39 11.26 -9.56
CA PHE A 178 0.92 11.91 -9.73
C PHE A 178 1.43 11.81 -11.16
N SER A 179 1.25 10.69 -11.85
CA SER A 179 1.64 10.55 -13.26
C SER A 179 0.92 11.55 -14.15
N SER A 180 -0.37 11.78 -13.96
CA SER A 180 -1.16 12.74 -14.73
C SER A 180 -0.73 14.21 -14.52
N ARG A 181 0.00 14.48 -13.45
CA ARG A 181 0.56 15.79 -13.12
C ARG A 181 2.04 15.93 -13.51
N ASN A 182 2.53 15.04 -14.38
CA ASN A 182 3.93 14.96 -14.82
C ASN A 182 4.95 14.68 -13.70
N HIS A 183 4.49 14.11 -12.59
CA HIS A 183 5.31 13.64 -11.47
C HIS A 183 5.15 12.14 -11.23
N PRO A 184 5.44 11.25 -12.21
CA PRO A 184 5.27 9.83 -12.04
C PRO A 184 6.19 9.30 -10.93
N LEU A 185 5.75 8.24 -10.25
CA LEU A 185 6.53 7.62 -9.20
C LEU A 185 7.79 6.96 -9.80
N TYR A 186 8.91 7.04 -9.07
CA TYR A 186 10.10 6.26 -9.39
C TYR A 186 9.76 4.77 -9.46
N GLY A 187 10.27 4.09 -10.48
CA GLY A 187 10.09 2.64 -10.66
C GLY A 187 8.67 2.19 -11.04
N ASP A 188 7.75 3.12 -11.29
CA ASP A 188 6.40 2.75 -11.75
C ASP A 188 6.37 2.40 -13.24
N GLN A 189 6.54 1.12 -13.54
CA GLN A 189 6.60 0.62 -14.92
C GLN A 189 5.28 0.73 -15.69
N ARG A 190 4.14 1.04 -15.02
CA ARG A 190 2.84 1.18 -15.69
C ARG A 190 2.50 2.61 -16.07
N TYR A 191 2.98 3.58 -15.28
CA TYR A 191 2.56 4.97 -15.39
C TYR A 191 3.73 5.95 -15.57
N SER A 192 4.97 5.48 -15.58
CA SER A 192 6.17 6.31 -15.74
C SER A 192 6.98 5.91 -16.98
N LYS A 193 7.18 6.85 -17.89
CA LYS A 193 8.12 6.68 -19.02
C LYS A 193 9.59 6.69 -18.62
N PHE A 194 9.92 7.10 -17.40
CA PHE A 194 11.28 7.16 -16.87
C PHE A 194 11.70 5.85 -16.19
N SER A 195 10.76 4.95 -15.95
CA SER A 195 11.04 3.71 -15.23
C SER A 195 11.63 2.65 -16.14
N LYS A 196 12.63 1.93 -15.62
CA LYS A 196 13.28 0.79 -16.30
C LYS A 196 12.70 -0.53 -15.78
N VAL A 197 12.75 -1.57 -16.60
CA VAL A 197 12.35 -2.93 -16.21
C VAL A 197 13.17 -3.37 -14.99
N GLY A 198 12.52 -3.97 -14.00
CA GLY A 198 13.16 -4.43 -12.76
C GLY A 198 13.28 -3.37 -11.66
N GLN A 199 13.01 -2.09 -11.93
CA GLN A 199 12.99 -1.08 -10.87
C GLN A 199 11.82 -1.31 -9.91
N GLN A 200 12.11 -1.24 -8.61
CA GLN A 200 11.09 -1.27 -7.55
C GLN A 200 10.40 0.09 -7.46
N ILE A 201 9.07 0.09 -7.46
CA ILE A 201 8.29 1.32 -7.28
C ILE A 201 8.56 1.95 -5.90
N ALA A 202 8.77 3.25 -5.88
CA ALA A 202 8.93 4.01 -4.64
C ALA A 202 7.57 4.49 -4.11
N LEU A 203 6.79 3.54 -3.60
CA LEU A 203 5.51 3.73 -2.93
C LEU A 203 5.49 2.83 -1.69
N TRP A 204 5.34 3.44 -0.51
CA TRP A 204 5.44 2.76 0.78
C TRP A 204 4.27 3.14 1.69
N SER A 205 3.55 2.16 2.22
CA SER A 205 2.53 2.38 3.26
C SER A 205 3.23 2.64 4.59
N ALA A 206 3.47 3.92 4.87
CA ALA A 206 4.33 4.33 5.99
C ALA A 206 3.62 4.29 7.33
N ARG A 207 2.31 4.66 7.36
CA ARG A 207 1.53 4.74 8.60
C ARG A 207 0.07 4.41 8.36
N ILE A 208 -0.53 3.68 9.30
CA ILE A 208 -1.98 3.49 9.40
C ILE A 208 -2.42 3.91 10.80
N GLU A 209 -3.45 4.76 10.88
CA GLU A 209 -4.13 5.12 12.13
C GLU A 209 -5.57 4.60 12.08
N LEU A 210 -5.99 3.94 13.13
CA LEU A 210 -7.32 3.33 13.24
C LEU A 210 -7.84 3.36 14.68
N VAL A 211 -9.14 3.18 14.84
CA VAL A 211 -9.77 2.94 16.14
C VAL A 211 -9.79 1.43 16.38
N HIS A 212 -9.22 0.98 17.49
CA HIS A 212 -9.21 -0.44 17.83
C HIS A 212 -10.64 -1.02 17.87
N PRO A 213 -10.89 -2.14 17.17
CA PRO A 213 -12.26 -2.63 16.98
C PRO A 213 -13.00 -3.00 18.28
N THR A 214 -12.27 -3.27 19.36
CA THR A 214 -12.86 -3.67 20.64
C THR A 214 -12.67 -2.62 21.72
N THR A 215 -11.45 -2.18 22.02
CA THR A 215 -11.16 -1.21 23.11
C THR A 215 -11.57 0.21 22.76
N LYS A 216 -11.72 0.54 21.48
CA LYS A 216 -12.05 1.88 20.97
C LYS A 216 -10.93 2.92 21.10
N GLU A 217 -9.76 2.51 21.49
CA GLU A 217 -8.56 3.36 21.52
C GLU A 217 -8.09 3.69 20.10
N VAL A 218 -7.59 4.90 19.92
CA VAL A 218 -6.92 5.31 18.68
C VAL A 218 -5.51 4.74 18.69
N MET A 219 -5.17 3.98 17.66
CA MET A 219 -3.86 3.35 17.50
C MET A 219 -3.23 3.76 16.18
N ALA A 220 -1.91 3.95 16.21
CA ALA A 220 -1.14 4.24 15.01
C ALA A 220 0.02 3.24 14.88
N PHE A 221 0.24 2.75 13.66
CA PHE A 221 1.28 1.78 13.33
C PHE A 221 2.12 2.32 12.19
N GLU A 222 3.44 2.17 12.30
CA GLU A 222 4.39 2.72 11.33
C GLU A 222 5.37 1.64 10.84
N ALA A 223 5.79 1.79 9.58
CA ALA A 223 6.89 1.04 8.99
C ALA A 223 7.92 2.01 8.41
N LYS A 224 9.19 1.81 8.77
CA LYS A 224 10.29 2.61 8.24
C LYS A 224 10.44 2.39 6.73
N MET A 225 10.73 3.45 6.00
CA MET A 225 11.07 3.34 4.57
C MET A 225 12.27 2.42 4.38
N PRO A 226 12.34 1.72 3.22
CA PRO A 226 13.52 0.93 2.88
C PRO A 226 14.79 1.79 2.83
N ASN A 227 15.90 1.31 3.40
CA ASN A 227 17.20 1.96 3.26
C ASN A 227 17.86 1.52 1.93
N ALA A 228 17.25 1.90 0.82
CA ALA A 228 17.68 1.57 -0.52
C ALA A 228 17.33 2.72 -1.48
N TYR A 229 17.98 2.74 -2.64
CA TYR A 229 17.65 3.71 -3.69
C TYR A 229 16.23 3.50 -4.21
N PRO A 230 15.42 4.57 -4.39
CA PRO A 230 15.77 6.01 -4.28
C PRO A 230 15.51 6.63 -2.89
N TRP A 231 15.16 5.86 -1.87
CA TRP A 231 14.81 6.38 -0.55
C TRP A 231 16.00 6.99 0.21
N ASN A 232 17.19 6.42 0.02
CA ASN A 232 18.41 6.75 0.75
C ASN A 232 19.20 7.94 0.18
N ILE A 233 18.64 8.67 -0.79
CA ILE A 233 19.23 9.91 -1.31
C ILE A 233 18.62 11.19 -0.72
N PHE A 234 17.69 11.04 0.26
CA PHE A 234 17.03 12.13 0.98
C PHE A 234 17.45 12.22 2.44
#